data_26ea860f1b0945932b768e6f38f55e87
#
_entry.id   26ea860f1b0945932b768e6f38f55e87
#
_cell.length_a   1.000
_cell.length_b   1.000
_cell.length_c   1.000
_cell.angle_alpha   90.00
_cell.angle_beta   90.00
_cell.angle_gamma   90.00
#
_symmetry.space_group_name_H-M   'P 1'
#
loop_
_entity.id
_entity.type
_entity.pdbx_description
1 polymer ?
#
loop_
_entity_poly.entity_id
_entity_poly.type
_entity_poly.pdbx_seq_one_letter_code
_entity_poly.pdbx_strand_id
1 'polypeptide(L)'
;MTTMAAAPRRVSVELLSTQQELVHIVRIAVAIVLGVWLYLASALGEQSTVRKNLLPYQTTIQNRPEIDQRMFRELQEGLLEAERMRSADRAWPEASSLAEQGIPPFAIDPTAKSARFEWHRIHAGTIVNYLGIPDRPGVPAWLLLVQEPEPGVPPDQNFEDEEHNRLLDGTMIHVSTWSHADGVQVSPGIVRLPQAEGWTQIYAVGPGRVTRP
;
A
#
# COMPACT_ATOMS: atom_id res chain seq x y z
N MET A 1 -75.97 -8.40 15.09
CA MET A 1 -74.68 -7.89 14.54
C MET A 1 -74.03 -8.99 13.73
N THR A 2 -74.17 -8.95 12.41
CA THR A 2 -73.71 -10.02 11.53
C THR A 2 -72.36 -9.58 10.92
N THR A 3 -71.30 -10.23 11.32
CA THR A 3 -69.95 -9.93 10.82
C THR A 3 -69.80 -10.56 9.42
N MET A 4 -69.74 -9.78 8.38
CA MET A 4 -69.41 -10.23 7.02
C MET A 4 -67.92 -10.53 6.95
N ALA A 5 -67.58 -11.84 6.79
CA ALA A 5 -66.22 -12.27 6.52
C ALA A 5 -65.84 -11.89 5.08
N ALA A 6 -64.75 -11.11 4.91
CA ALA A 6 -64.22 -10.76 3.62
C ALA A 6 -63.65 -12.00 2.89
N ALA A 7 -64.07 -12.18 1.64
CA ALA A 7 -63.58 -13.30 0.82
C ALA A 7 -62.07 -13.18 0.51
N PRO A 8 -61.29 -14.24 0.53
CA PRO A 8 -59.87 -14.20 0.22
C PRO A 8 -59.64 -13.80 -1.24
N ARG A 9 -58.81 -12.77 -1.45
CA ARG A 9 -58.40 -12.28 -2.77
C ARG A 9 -57.42 -13.31 -3.38
N ARG A 10 -57.88 -14.02 -4.39
CA ARG A 10 -56.97 -14.91 -5.17
C ARG A 10 -56.08 -14.05 -6.05
N VAL A 11 -54.81 -14.08 -5.82
CA VAL A 11 -53.79 -13.52 -6.69
C VAL A 11 -53.35 -14.65 -7.63
N SER A 12 -53.69 -14.54 -8.93
CA SER A 12 -53.15 -15.45 -9.95
C SER A 12 -51.74 -14.99 -10.30
N VAL A 13 -50.75 -15.81 -9.94
CA VAL A 13 -49.38 -15.63 -10.39
C VAL A 13 -49.28 -16.31 -11.75
N GLU A 14 -49.12 -15.51 -12.82
CA GLU A 14 -48.83 -16.08 -14.15
C GLU A 14 -47.42 -16.72 -14.11
N LEU A 15 -47.36 -18.02 -14.34
CA LEU A 15 -46.10 -18.74 -14.52
C LEU A 15 -45.50 -18.30 -15.86
N LEU A 16 -44.30 -17.70 -15.79
CA LEU A 16 -43.50 -17.42 -16.99
C LEU A 16 -43.24 -18.73 -17.75
N SER A 17 -43.32 -18.71 -19.08
CA SER A 17 -43.00 -19.90 -19.85
C SER A 17 -41.49 -20.18 -19.73
N THR A 18 -41.09 -21.45 -19.76
CA THR A 18 -39.68 -21.89 -19.63
C THR A 18 -38.76 -21.18 -20.62
N GLN A 19 -39.26 -20.79 -21.80
CA GLN A 19 -38.51 -20.00 -22.78
C GLN A 19 -38.26 -18.55 -22.32
N GLN A 20 -39.24 -17.91 -21.66
CA GLN A 20 -39.07 -16.57 -21.15
C GLN A 20 -38.08 -16.54 -19.97
N GLU A 21 -38.14 -17.53 -19.10
CA GLU A 21 -37.14 -17.68 -18.00
C GLU A 21 -35.73 -17.85 -18.54
N LEU A 22 -35.52 -18.73 -19.54
CA LEU A 22 -34.23 -18.95 -20.17
C LEU A 22 -33.68 -17.64 -20.78
N VAL A 23 -34.51 -16.86 -21.48
CA VAL A 23 -34.11 -15.58 -22.05
C VAL A 23 -33.70 -14.58 -20.99
N HIS A 24 -34.39 -14.53 -19.83
CA HIS A 24 -34.02 -13.66 -18.74
C HIS A 24 -32.68 -14.09 -18.09
N ILE A 25 -32.49 -15.39 -17.87
CA ILE A 25 -31.22 -15.91 -17.33
C ILE A 25 -30.05 -15.58 -18.26
N VAL A 26 -30.21 -15.78 -19.56
CA VAL A 26 -29.16 -15.45 -20.55
C VAL A 26 -28.86 -13.95 -20.56
N ARG A 27 -29.86 -13.08 -20.50
CA ARG A 27 -29.67 -11.62 -20.44
C ARG A 27 -28.88 -11.20 -19.19
N ILE A 28 -29.23 -11.76 -18.04
CA ILE A 28 -28.52 -11.49 -16.78
C ILE A 28 -27.08 -11.98 -16.87
N ALA A 29 -26.84 -13.18 -17.37
CA ALA A 29 -25.50 -13.74 -17.56
C ALA A 29 -24.63 -12.85 -18.49
N VAL A 30 -25.19 -12.41 -19.62
CA VAL A 30 -24.52 -11.49 -20.55
C VAL A 30 -24.19 -10.16 -19.90
N ALA A 31 -25.12 -9.59 -19.11
CA ALA A 31 -24.91 -8.33 -18.41
C ALA A 31 -23.77 -8.45 -17.36
N ILE A 32 -23.72 -9.57 -16.64
CA ILE A 32 -22.63 -9.84 -15.68
C ILE A 32 -21.28 -9.97 -16.41
N VAL A 33 -21.22 -10.73 -17.49
CA VAL A 33 -19.99 -10.91 -18.27
C VAL A 33 -19.50 -9.57 -18.85
N LEU A 34 -20.39 -8.75 -19.38
CA LEU A 34 -20.05 -7.41 -19.86
C LEU A 34 -19.58 -6.49 -18.74
N GLY A 35 -20.23 -6.54 -17.58
CA GLY A 35 -19.82 -5.75 -16.41
C GLY A 35 -18.42 -6.13 -15.93
N VAL A 36 -18.12 -7.43 -15.82
CA VAL A 36 -16.80 -7.95 -15.47
C VAL A 36 -15.77 -7.56 -16.51
N TRP A 37 -16.08 -7.68 -17.81
CA TRP A 37 -15.19 -7.31 -18.88
C TRP A 37 -14.85 -5.81 -18.88
N LEU A 38 -15.85 -4.93 -18.70
CA LEU A 38 -15.65 -3.49 -18.58
C LEU A 38 -14.78 -3.13 -17.37
N TYR A 39 -15.04 -3.78 -16.23
CA TYR A 39 -14.23 -3.60 -15.02
C TYR A 39 -12.76 -4.00 -15.27
N LEU A 40 -12.52 -5.18 -15.86
CA LEU A 40 -11.17 -5.62 -16.17
C LEU A 40 -10.49 -4.72 -17.21
N ALA A 41 -11.21 -4.27 -18.23
CA ALA A 41 -10.68 -3.37 -19.24
C ALA A 41 -10.27 -2.01 -18.64
N SER A 42 -11.05 -1.47 -17.71
CA SER A 42 -10.71 -0.23 -17.00
C SER A 42 -9.48 -0.41 -16.11
N ALA A 43 -9.41 -1.50 -15.34
CA ALA A 43 -8.29 -1.81 -14.47
C ALA A 43 -6.97 -2.03 -15.26
N LEU A 44 -7.03 -2.71 -16.41
CA LEU A 44 -5.87 -2.90 -17.28
C LEU A 44 -5.44 -1.58 -17.96
N GLY A 45 -6.39 -0.72 -18.32
CA GLY A 45 -6.13 0.61 -18.89
C GLY A 45 -5.38 1.51 -17.89
N GLU A 46 -5.78 1.48 -16.64
CA GLU A 46 -5.14 2.24 -15.57
C GLU A 46 -3.69 1.80 -15.32
N GLN A 47 -3.43 0.50 -15.26
CA GLN A 47 -2.07 -0.03 -15.14
C GLN A 47 -1.16 0.37 -16.30
N SER A 48 -1.67 0.46 -17.53
CA SER A 48 -0.88 0.85 -18.70
C SER A 48 -0.50 2.34 -18.69
N THR A 49 -1.37 3.19 -18.15
CA THR A 49 -1.13 4.64 -18.01
C THR A 49 -0.07 4.92 -16.95
N VAL A 50 -0.13 4.20 -15.84
CA VAL A 50 0.86 4.25 -14.76
C VAL A 50 2.25 3.90 -15.26
N ARG A 51 2.37 2.80 -16.00
CA ARG A 51 3.66 2.34 -16.52
C ARG A 51 4.33 3.36 -17.45
N LYS A 52 3.55 4.20 -18.14
CA LYS A 52 4.07 5.24 -19.07
C LYS A 52 4.62 6.47 -18.34
N ASN A 53 4.25 6.68 -17.09
CA ASN A 53 4.58 7.90 -16.34
C ASN A 53 5.66 7.68 -15.26
N LEU A 54 6.18 6.45 -15.11
CA LEU A 54 7.25 6.17 -14.17
C LEU A 54 8.59 6.69 -14.68
N LEU A 55 9.37 7.28 -13.79
CA LEU A 55 10.75 7.66 -14.04
C LEU A 55 11.67 6.41 -14.09
N PRO A 56 12.87 6.49 -14.70
CA PRO A 56 13.76 5.34 -14.85
C PRO A 56 14.14 4.62 -13.55
N TYR A 57 14.14 5.35 -12.43
CA TYR A 57 14.44 4.82 -11.09
C TYR A 57 13.18 4.41 -10.31
N GLN A 58 12.01 4.35 -10.95
CA GLN A 58 10.74 4.01 -10.32
C GLN A 58 10.17 2.70 -10.86
N THR A 59 9.55 1.92 -9.99
CA THR A 59 8.81 0.71 -10.36
C THR A 59 7.60 0.52 -9.47
N THR A 60 6.62 -0.25 -9.95
CA THR A 60 5.48 -0.64 -9.12
C THR A 60 5.78 -1.95 -8.40
N ILE A 61 5.24 -2.11 -7.19
CA ILE A 61 5.42 -3.32 -6.39
C ILE A 61 4.88 -4.57 -7.08
N GLN A 62 3.83 -4.44 -7.91
CA GLN A 62 3.24 -5.55 -8.68
C GLN A 62 4.21 -6.16 -9.69
N ASN A 63 5.23 -5.41 -10.12
CA ASN A 63 6.27 -5.89 -11.02
C ASN A 63 7.44 -6.58 -10.29
N ARG A 64 7.40 -6.66 -8.96
CA ARG A 64 8.45 -7.25 -8.12
C ARG A 64 8.09 -8.68 -7.71
N PRO A 65 9.07 -9.51 -7.38
CA PRO A 65 8.83 -10.84 -6.81
C PRO A 65 7.92 -10.81 -5.58
N GLU A 66 7.22 -11.89 -5.30
CA GLU A 66 6.28 -11.99 -4.18
C GLU A 66 6.93 -11.68 -2.81
N ILE A 67 8.20 -12.08 -2.65
CA ILE A 67 8.98 -11.79 -1.44
C ILE A 67 9.16 -10.28 -1.23
N ASP A 68 9.39 -9.52 -2.30
CA ASP A 68 9.50 -8.07 -2.27
C ASP A 68 8.14 -7.40 -1.99
N GLN A 69 7.06 -7.95 -2.59
CA GLN A 69 5.70 -7.49 -2.32
C GLN A 69 5.31 -7.68 -0.84
N ARG A 70 5.76 -8.78 -0.25
CA ARG A 70 5.57 -9.03 1.18
C ARG A 70 6.35 -8.02 2.02
N MET A 71 7.64 -7.82 1.75
CA MET A 71 8.47 -6.84 2.45
C MET A 71 7.89 -5.42 2.36
N PHE A 72 7.41 -5.04 1.18
CA PHE A 72 6.76 -3.75 1.00
C PHE A 72 5.53 -3.58 1.91
N ARG A 73 4.65 -4.59 2.01
CA ARG A 73 3.49 -4.55 2.92
C ARG A 73 3.93 -4.47 4.38
N GLU A 74 4.91 -5.26 4.78
CA GLU A 74 5.47 -5.23 6.12
C GLU A 74 6.06 -3.86 6.48
N LEU A 75 6.72 -3.19 5.52
CA LEU A 75 7.20 -1.82 5.69
C LEU A 75 6.07 -0.81 5.87
N GLN A 76 4.97 -0.96 5.14
CA GLN A 76 3.80 -0.09 5.32
C GLN A 76 3.14 -0.28 6.69
N GLU A 77 3.05 -1.52 7.17
CA GLU A 77 2.56 -1.84 8.52
C GLU A 77 3.49 -1.24 9.59
N GLY A 78 4.80 -1.43 9.43
CA GLY A 78 5.80 -0.88 10.32
C GLY A 78 5.81 0.65 10.37
N LEU A 79 5.57 1.30 9.22
CA LEU A 79 5.43 2.74 9.13
C LEU A 79 4.24 3.25 9.97
N LEU A 80 3.07 2.61 9.85
CA LEU A 80 1.89 3.00 10.62
C LEU A 80 2.15 2.98 12.12
N GLU A 81 2.85 1.96 12.62
CA GLU A 81 3.22 1.88 14.04
C GLU A 81 4.27 2.91 14.43
N ALA A 82 5.26 3.15 13.57
CA ALA A 82 6.26 4.19 13.81
C ALA A 82 5.62 5.60 13.85
N GLU A 83 4.67 5.89 12.96
CA GLU A 83 3.89 7.13 12.95
C GLU A 83 3.06 7.29 14.24
N ARG A 84 2.45 6.21 14.72
CA ARG A 84 1.69 6.21 15.97
C ARG A 84 2.58 6.52 17.18
N MET A 85 3.74 5.86 17.27
CA MET A 85 4.74 6.11 18.32
C MET A 85 5.31 7.52 18.23
N ARG A 86 5.63 7.99 17.02
CA ARG A 86 6.09 9.36 16.75
C ARG A 86 5.09 10.39 17.24
N SER A 87 3.79 10.15 17.01
CA SER A 87 2.74 11.07 17.44
C SER A 87 2.60 11.13 18.97
N ALA A 88 2.86 10.01 19.66
CA ALA A 88 2.81 9.94 21.11
C ALA A 88 4.05 10.56 21.76
N ASP A 89 5.24 10.18 21.29
CA ASP A 89 6.52 10.48 21.95
C ASP A 89 7.24 11.69 21.35
N ARG A 90 6.72 12.23 20.23
CA ARG A 90 7.32 13.32 19.44
C ARG A 90 8.73 13.00 18.93
N ALA A 91 9.04 11.73 18.82
CA ALA A 91 10.31 11.21 18.31
C ALA A 91 10.07 9.92 17.53
N TRP A 92 10.76 9.76 16.42
CA TRP A 92 10.69 8.51 15.65
C TRP A 92 11.32 7.38 16.47
N PRO A 93 10.64 6.23 16.58
CA PRO A 93 11.14 5.10 17.37
C PRO A 93 12.41 4.51 16.76
N GLU A 94 13.26 3.94 17.61
CA GLU A 94 14.39 3.11 17.15
C GLU A 94 13.86 1.84 16.47
N ALA A 95 14.63 1.31 15.51
CA ALA A 95 14.28 0.05 14.86
C ALA A 95 14.21 -1.11 15.86
N SER A 96 15.06 -1.10 16.89
CA SER A 96 15.03 -2.08 17.99
C SER A 96 13.72 -1.99 18.81
N SER A 97 13.21 -0.78 19.05
CA SER A 97 11.95 -0.60 19.79
C SER A 97 10.74 -1.16 19.02
N LEU A 98 10.73 -1.01 17.69
CA LEU A 98 9.74 -1.64 16.82
C LEU A 98 9.89 -3.17 16.83
N ALA A 99 11.12 -3.67 16.79
CA ALA A 99 11.42 -5.10 16.86
C ALA A 99 10.95 -5.75 18.17
N GLU A 100 11.20 -5.10 19.31
CA GLU A 100 10.78 -5.55 20.64
C GLU A 100 9.25 -5.65 20.78
N GLN A 101 8.51 -4.81 20.06
CA GLN A 101 7.04 -4.87 20.00
C GLN A 101 6.52 -5.91 18.99
N GLY A 102 7.41 -6.64 18.32
CA GLY A 102 7.03 -7.66 17.34
C GLY A 102 6.55 -7.08 16.00
N ILE A 103 6.87 -5.82 15.70
CA ILE A 103 6.37 -5.14 14.51
C ILE A 103 7.18 -5.53 13.28
N PRO A 104 6.55 -6.08 12.21
CA PRO A 104 7.25 -6.38 10.97
C PRO A 104 7.60 -5.07 10.21
N PRO A 105 8.65 -5.06 9.38
CA PRO A 105 9.63 -6.13 9.19
C PRO A 105 10.79 -6.09 10.20
N PHE A 106 10.70 -5.23 11.23
CA PHE A 106 11.77 -4.99 12.19
C PHE A 106 11.99 -6.20 13.11
N ALA A 107 10.89 -6.88 13.49
CA ALA A 107 10.95 -8.09 14.31
C ALA A 107 11.49 -9.28 13.51
N ILE A 108 12.36 -10.06 14.14
CA ILE A 108 12.88 -11.29 13.55
C ILE A 108 11.86 -12.41 13.72
N ASP A 109 11.36 -12.96 12.61
CA ASP A 109 10.64 -14.21 12.62
C ASP A 109 11.64 -15.38 12.60
N PRO A 110 11.83 -16.11 13.71
CA PRO A 110 12.80 -17.20 13.78
C PRO A 110 12.41 -18.40 12.90
N THR A 111 11.16 -18.48 12.45
CA THR A 111 10.65 -19.56 11.60
C THR A 111 10.77 -19.24 10.11
N ALA A 112 11.00 -18.00 9.75
CA ALA A 112 11.10 -17.58 8.37
C ALA A 112 12.39 -18.08 7.73
N LYS A 113 12.27 -18.69 6.54
CA LYS A 113 13.41 -19.08 5.70
C LYS A 113 13.94 -17.93 4.84
N SER A 114 13.33 -16.76 4.93
CA SER A 114 13.74 -15.53 4.24
C SER A 114 15.08 -15.00 4.76
N ALA A 115 15.69 -14.08 4.02
CA ALA A 115 16.85 -13.36 4.50
C ALA A 115 16.49 -12.59 5.78
N ARG A 116 17.46 -12.49 6.67
CA ARG A 116 17.36 -11.62 7.84
C ARG A 116 17.87 -10.24 7.46
N PHE A 117 17.28 -9.23 8.08
CA PHE A 117 17.68 -7.85 7.88
C PHE A 117 18.17 -7.26 9.20
N GLU A 118 19.28 -6.54 9.12
CA GLU A 118 19.71 -5.63 10.16
C GLU A 118 19.09 -4.27 9.90
N TRP A 119 18.22 -3.83 10.81
CA TRP A 119 17.48 -2.58 10.67
C TRP A 119 18.14 -1.46 11.47
N HIS A 120 18.39 -0.35 10.80
CA HIS A 120 18.96 0.87 11.37
C HIS A 120 17.98 2.03 11.21
N ARG A 121 17.69 2.75 12.31
CA ARG A 121 17.09 4.07 12.22
C ARG A 121 18.21 5.09 12.19
N ILE A 122 18.27 5.89 11.14
CA ILE A 122 19.27 6.95 10.97
C ILE A 122 18.51 8.26 10.80
N HIS A 123 18.85 9.26 11.65
CA HIS A 123 18.14 10.54 11.66
C HIS A 123 19.14 11.69 11.47
N ALA A 124 18.86 12.58 10.51
CA ALA A 124 19.66 13.77 10.25
C ALA A 124 18.80 14.93 9.75
N GLY A 125 18.62 15.93 10.61
CA GLY A 125 17.75 17.08 10.34
C GLY A 125 16.29 16.68 10.23
N THR A 126 15.67 16.91 9.08
CA THR A 126 14.27 16.54 8.80
C THR A 126 14.12 15.15 8.17
N ILE A 127 15.23 14.42 7.95
CA ILE A 127 15.22 13.14 7.26
C ILE A 127 15.42 12.01 8.27
N VAL A 128 14.54 11.01 8.20
CA VAL A 128 14.61 9.75 8.94
C VAL A 128 14.65 8.60 7.94
N ASN A 129 15.64 7.76 8.07
CA ASN A 129 15.78 6.52 7.32
C ASN A 129 15.58 5.32 8.23
N TYR A 130 14.70 4.39 7.83
CA TYR A 130 14.71 3.02 8.31
C TYR A 130 15.33 2.16 7.23
N LEU A 131 16.58 1.78 7.45
CA LEU A 131 17.42 1.07 6.49
C LEU A 131 17.57 -0.38 6.90
N GLY A 132 17.11 -1.30 6.07
CA GLY A 132 17.22 -2.74 6.22
C GLY A 132 18.30 -3.31 5.32
N ILE A 133 19.38 -3.84 5.91
CA ILE A 133 20.50 -4.45 5.20
C ILE A 133 20.36 -5.97 5.34
N PRO A 134 20.32 -6.74 4.24
CA PRO A 134 20.17 -8.19 4.28
C PRO A 134 21.48 -8.89 4.72
N ASP A 135 21.33 -10.07 5.35
CA ASP A 135 22.44 -10.91 5.82
C ASP A 135 23.12 -11.74 4.72
N ARG A 136 22.62 -11.67 3.47
CA ARG A 136 23.13 -12.49 2.35
C ARG A 136 23.07 -11.78 1.01
N PRO A 137 24.00 -12.11 0.07
CA PRO A 137 24.01 -11.55 -1.27
C PRO A 137 22.78 -11.99 -2.09
N GLY A 138 22.46 -11.20 -3.11
CA GLY A 138 21.33 -11.45 -4.01
C GLY A 138 19.96 -11.08 -3.43
N VAL A 139 19.92 -10.52 -2.23
CA VAL A 139 18.72 -9.97 -1.59
C VAL A 139 18.85 -8.44 -1.60
N PRO A 140 17.82 -7.70 -2.02
CA PRO A 140 17.86 -6.24 -2.01
C PRO A 140 17.87 -5.68 -0.60
N ALA A 141 18.59 -4.56 -0.39
CA ALA A 141 18.34 -3.71 0.78
C ALA A 141 17.06 -2.92 0.60
N TRP A 142 16.46 -2.51 1.73
CA TRP A 142 15.24 -1.74 1.76
C TRP A 142 15.43 -0.46 2.57
N LEU A 143 14.84 0.62 2.09
CA LEU A 143 14.86 1.91 2.74
C LEU A 143 13.44 2.47 2.78
N LEU A 144 12.98 2.79 3.97
CA LEU A 144 11.85 3.66 4.21
C LEU A 144 12.40 5.04 4.55
N LEU A 145 12.22 5.99 3.64
CA LEU A 145 12.66 7.37 3.81
C LEU A 145 11.47 8.22 4.22
N VAL A 146 11.58 8.86 5.36
CA VAL A 146 10.61 9.81 5.89
C VAL A 146 11.24 11.18 5.91
N GLN A 147 10.53 12.16 5.38
CA GLN A 147 10.94 13.56 5.42
C GLN A 147 9.90 14.38 6.17
N GLU A 148 10.29 14.95 7.29
CA GLU A 148 9.48 15.89 8.05
C GLU A 148 9.57 17.30 7.41
N PRO A 149 8.54 18.15 7.60
CA PRO A 149 8.58 19.52 7.13
C PRO A 149 9.68 20.32 7.84
N GLU A 150 10.25 21.29 7.17
CA GLU A 150 11.17 22.22 7.81
C GLU A 150 10.43 23.07 8.87
N PRO A 151 11.06 23.33 10.03
CA PRO A 151 10.44 24.15 11.05
C PRO A 151 10.10 25.55 10.53
N GLY A 152 8.82 25.97 10.71
CA GLY A 152 8.32 27.27 10.28
C GLY A 152 7.87 27.35 8.83
N VAL A 153 7.98 26.27 8.05
CA VAL A 153 7.38 26.18 6.71
C VAL A 153 5.94 25.66 6.87
N PRO A 154 4.93 26.39 6.36
CA PRO A 154 3.56 25.89 6.38
C PRO A 154 3.50 24.57 5.61
N PRO A 155 2.81 23.53 6.13
CA PRO A 155 2.63 22.29 5.39
C PRO A 155 1.88 22.59 4.10
N ASP A 156 2.39 22.04 3.00
CA ASP A 156 1.69 22.12 1.72
C ASP A 156 0.37 21.33 1.85
N GLN A 157 -0.77 22.02 1.69
CA GLN A 157 -2.08 21.46 1.97
C GLN A 157 -2.70 20.70 0.77
N ASN A 158 -2.02 20.72 -0.38
CA ASN A 158 -2.59 20.29 -1.65
C ASN A 158 -2.13 18.90 -2.14
N PHE A 159 -1.38 18.15 -1.36
CA PHE A 159 -0.89 16.84 -1.79
C PHE A 159 -1.77 15.70 -1.23
N GLU A 160 -2.60 15.14 -2.11
CA GLU A 160 -3.28 13.86 -1.94
C GLU A 160 -2.59 12.82 -2.82
N ASP A 161 -1.37 12.43 -2.48
CA ASP A 161 -0.66 11.34 -3.16
C ASP A 161 -0.21 10.26 -2.15
N GLU A 162 0.33 9.16 -2.66
CA GLU A 162 0.77 8.02 -1.82
C GLU A 162 1.99 8.35 -0.95
N GLU A 163 2.68 9.45 -1.23
CA GLU A 163 3.92 9.83 -0.55
C GLU A 163 3.68 10.80 0.61
N HIS A 164 2.51 11.45 0.68
CA HIS A 164 2.19 12.41 1.73
C HIS A 164 1.25 11.81 2.77
N ASN A 165 1.77 11.64 3.97
CA ASN A 165 1.02 11.13 5.12
C ASN A 165 0.80 12.26 6.14
N ARG A 166 -0.40 12.31 6.70
CA ARG A 166 -0.71 13.21 7.80
C ARG A 166 -0.67 12.46 9.12
N LEU A 167 0.23 12.86 10.01
CA LEU A 167 0.32 12.33 11.36
C LEU A 167 -0.88 12.76 12.21
N LEU A 168 -1.10 12.08 13.35
CA LEU A 168 -2.19 12.38 14.29
C LEU A 168 -2.10 13.80 14.88
N ASP A 169 -0.90 14.36 14.99
CA ASP A 169 -0.65 15.72 15.45
C ASP A 169 -0.86 16.80 14.36
N GLY A 170 -1.26 16.38 13.15
CA GLY A 170 -1.51 17.22 12.00
C GLY A 170 -0.27 17.49 11.13
N THR A 171 0.91 17.03 11.53
CA THR A 171 2.14 17.18 10.74
C THR A 171 2.01 16.43 9.42
N MET A 172 2.33 17.09 8.31
CA MET A 172 2.42 16.46 7.00
C MET A 172 3.83 15.98 6.78
N ILE A 173 4.01 14.70 6.51
CA ILE A 173 5.30 14.08 6.19
C ILE A 173 5.29 13.55 4.78
N HIS A 174 6.46 13.51 4.15
CA HIS A 174 6.67 12.83 2.87
C HIS A 174 7.35 11.48 3.15
N VAL A 175 6.78 10.40 2.60
CA VAL A 175 7.29 9.04 2.82
C VAL A 175 7.50 8.35 1.50
N SER A 176 8.65 7.71 1.32
CA SER A 176 8.93 6.92 0.13
C SER A 176 9.67 5.64 0.47
N THR A 177 9.36 4.58 -0.28
CA THR A 177 9.96 3.25 -0.10
C THR A 177 10.89 2.96 -1.27
N TRP A 178 12.08 2.48 -0.96
CA TRP A 178 13.14 2.24 -1.93
C TRP A 178 13.76 0.84 -1.74
N SER A 179 14.28 0.28 -2.82
CA SER A 179 15.09 -0.96 -2.78
C SER A 179 16.40 -0.78 -3.53
N HIS A 180 17.46 -1.36 -3.01
CA HIS A 180 18.78 -1.40 -3.66
C HIS A 180 19.17 -2.84 -3.99
N ALA A 181 19.46 -3.12 -5.27
CA ALA A 181 19.68 -4.49 -5.75
C ALA A 181 20.85 -5.20 -5.05
N ASP A 182 21.94 -4.48 -4.82
CA ASP A 182 23.13 -5.01 -4.14
C ASP A 182 23.05 -4.72 -2.64
N GLY A 183 22.13 -5.38 -1.94
CA GLY A 183 21.81 -5.09 -0.55
C GLY A 183 23.00 -5.17 0.41
N VAL A 184 23.88 -6.16 0.26
CA VAL A 184 25.07 -6.33 1.12
C VAL A 184 26.17 -5.28 0.89
N GLN A 185 26.09 -4.50 -0.18
CA GLN A 185 27.04 -3.40 -0.44
C GLN A 185 26.60 -2.10 0.22
N VAL A 186 25.34 -2.05 0.69
CA VAL A 186 24.82 -0.87 1.37
C VAL A 186 25.41 -0.76 2.76
N SER A 187 25.99 0.38 3.10
CA SER A 187 26.52 0.67 4.43
C SER A 187 25.50 1.49 5.24
N PRO A 188 25.45 1.32 6.57
CA PRO A 188 24.62 2.15 7.42
C PRO A 188 25.02 3.63 7.31
N GLY A 189 24.14 4.45 6.76
CA GLY A 189 24.37 5.87 6.55
C GLY A 189 23.09 6.58 6.17
N ILE A 190 23.07 7.91 6.31
CA ILE A 190 21.93 8.70 5.89
C ILE A 190 21.84 8.77 4.37
N VAL A 191 20.75 8.30 3.82
CA VAL A 191 20.42 8.39 2.39
C VAL A 191 19.49 9.59 2.19
N ARG A 192 19.95 10.58 1.43
CA ARG A 192 19.19 11.81 1.16
C ARG A 192 18.60 11.86 -0.25
N LEU A 193 19.33 11.31 -1.20
CA LEU A 193 18.98 11.28 -2.62
C LEU A 193 19.12 9.84 -3.15
N PRO A 194 18.19 8.96 -2.78
CA PRO A 194 18.30 7.53 -3.11
C PRO A 194 18.52 7.27 -4.59
N GLN A 195 17.85 8.00 -5.47
CA GLN A 195 17.98 7.85 -6.93
C GLN A 195 19.41 8.11 -7.44
N ALA A 196 20.18 8.97 -6.77
CA ALA A 196 21.57 9.24 -7.12
C ALA A 196 22.55 8.14 -6.62
N GLU A 197 22.08 7.34 -5.67
CA GLU A 197 22.85 6.28 -5.03
C GLU A 197 22.46 4.87 -5.56
N GLY A 198 21.72 4.81 -6.68
CA GLY A 198 21.35 3.54 -7.35
C GLY A 198 20.12 2.85 -6.76
N TRP A 199 19.36 3.50 -5.90
CA TRP A 199 18.11 2.98 -5.37
C TRP A 199 16.97 3.08 -6.38
N THR A 200 16.05 2.13 -6.30
CA THR A 200 14.80 2.11 -7.08
C THR A 200 13.63 2.40 -6.16
N GLN A 201 12.84 3.42 -6.48
CA GLN A 201 11.63 3.77 -5.76
C GLN A 201 10.50 2.79 -6.08
N ILE A 202 9.78 2.37 -5.04
CA ILE A 202 8.71 1.36 -5.13
C ILE A 202 7.38 2.02 -4.81
N TYR A 203 6.42 1.91 -5.74
CA TYR A 203 5.04 2.38 -5.56
C TYR A 203 4.07 1.21 -5.38
N ALA A 204 3.04 1.38 -4.56
CA ALA A 204 1.99 0.37 -4.37
C ALA A 204 1.10 0.24 -5.61
N VAL A 205 0.63 1.37 -6.09
CA VAL A 205 -0.08 1.55 -7.36
C VAL A 205 0.62 2.74 -8.01
N GLY A 206 0.68 2.82 -9.31
CA GLY A 206 1.33 3.98 -9.90
C GLY A 206 0.66 5.30 -9.51
N PRO A 207 1.30 6.46 -9.82
CA PRO A 207 0.85 7.77 -9.39
C PRO A 207 -0.59 8.04 -9.84
N GLY A 208 -1.55 7.74 -9.00
CA GLY A 208 -2.97 7.86 -9.23
C GLY A 208 -3.74 7.47 -7.98
N ARG A 209 -4.10 8.48 -7.25
CA ARG A 209 -5.13 8.62 -6.22
C ARG A 209 -5.58 7.32 -5.52
N VAL A 210 -5.03 7.05 -4.35
CA VAL A 210 -5.72 6.26 -3.33
C VAL A 210 -6.43 7.24 -2.39
N THR A 211 -7.72 7.46 -2.65
CA THR A 211 -8.59 8.06 -1.64
C THR A 211 -8.70 7.04 -0.50
N ARG A 212 -8.05 7.30 0.63
CA ARG A 212 -8.38 6.62 1.89
C ARG A 212 -9.81 7.00 2.27
N PRO A 213 -10.64 6.02 2.69
CA PRO A 213 -12.01 6.27 3.17
C PRO A 213 -12.05 7.15 4.42
#